data_1b42b00ca77ef5b5afa7afeb4880e7ac
#
_entry.id   1b42b00ca77ef5b5afa7afeb4880e7ac
#
_cell.length_a   1.000
_cell.length_b   1.000
_cell.length_c   1.000
_cell.angle_alpha   90.00
_cell.angle_beta   90.00
_cell.angle_gamma   90.00
#
_symmetry.space_group_name_H-M   'P 1'
#
loop_
_entity.id
_entity.type
_entity.pdbx_description
1 polymer ?
#
loop_
_entity_poly.entity_id
_entity_poly.type
_entity_poly.pdbx_seq_one_letter_code
_entity_poly.pdbx_strand_id
1 'polypeptide(L)'
;MVSMGGFAQSLTTPEYVGQIGLIKSDSTIVLLKRENSGMGAKSSPTAYIPVVGTFLSKTKSMISLKGATSETVISEPTFSLVLKGENNNQDPTSFICVFTLNVKKKKRELVTGDVSLLSGMNINTKINNVEWEAHRYGKDCYIISFKDLKPGEYGIALGGDLYNITTFSVK
;
A
#
# COMPACT_ATOMS: atom_id res chain seq x y z
N MET A 1 33.76 -29.34 -25.25
CA MET A 1 33.36 -28.06 -24.64
C MET A 1 31.84 -27.97 -24.73
N VAL A 2 31.12 -28.37 -23.67
CA VAL A 2 29.66 -28.40 -23.64
C VAL A 2 29.20 -27.09 -23.02
N SER A 3 28.60 -26.20 -23.85
CA SER A 3 27.95 -24.98 -23.40
C SER A 3 26.68 -25.35 -22.67
N MET A 4 26.69 -25.29 -21.35
CA MET A 4 25.49 -25.32 -20.54
C MET A 4 24.76 -23.97 -20.70
N GLY A 5 23.86 -23.89 -21.68
CA GLY A 5 22.91 -22.82 -21.79
C GLY A 5 21.93 -22.87 -20.61
N GLY A 6 22.22 -22.13 -19.56
CA GLY A 6 21.26 -21.92 -18.49
C GLY A 6 20.06 -21.15 -19.06
N PHE A 7 18.92 -21.83 -19.21
CA PHE A 7 17.65 -21.15 -19.44
C PHE A 7 17.38 -20.28 -18.21
N ALA A 8 17.60 -18.98 -18.32
CA ALA A 8 17.10 -18.04 -17.36
C ALA A 8 15.57 -18.16 -17.36
N GLN A 9 15.02 -18.77 -16.34
CA GLN A 9 13.58 -18.93 -16.19
C GLN A 9 12.97 -17.54 -16.12
N SER A 10 12.16 -17.15 -17.11
CA SER A 10 11.53 -15.84 -17.13
C SER A 10 10.52 -15.78 -15.98
N LEU A 11 10.54 -14.67 -15.25
CA LEU A 11 9.57 -14.42 -14.19
C LEU A 11 8.16 -14.44 -14.75
N THR A 12 7.28 -15.20 -14.11
CA THR A 12 5.83 -15.13 -14.36
C THR A 12 5.31 -13.74 -14.01
N THR A 13 4.50 -13.14 -14.86
CA THR A 13 3.93 -11.80 -14.62
C THR A 13 2.42 -11.87 -14.43
N PRO A 14 1.80 -10.93 -13.69
CA PRO A 14 0.35 -10.85 -13.58
C PRO A 14 -0.32 -10.67 -14.96
N GLU A 15 -1.55 -11.11 -15.11
CA GLU A 15 -2.29 -11.08 -16.37
C GLU A 15 -2.88 -9.69 -16.64
N TYR A 16 -3.48 -9.06 -15.62
CA TYR A 16 -4.24 -7.83 -15.79
C TYR A 16 -3.53 -6.62 -15.19
N VAL A 17 -3.69 -5.47 -15.85
CA VAL A 17 -3.17 -4.18 -15.40
C VAL A 17 -3.63 -3.86 -13.98
N GLY A 18 -2.68 -3.39 -13.16
CA GLY A 18 -2.91 -3.08 -11.75
C GLY A 18 -2.85 -4.27 -10.80
N GLN A 19 -2.71 -5.51 -11.30
CA GLN A 19 -2.44 -6.65 -10.43
C GLN A 19 -1.01 -6.62 -9.92
N ILE A 20 -0.86 -7.04 -8.67
CA ILE A 20 0.43 -7.15 -7.98
C ILE A 20 0.61 -8.59 -7.50
N GLY A 21 1.76 -9.18 -7.77
CA GLY A 21 2.12 -10.53 -7.35
C GLY A 21 3.39 -10.55 -6.51
N LEU A 22 3.41 -11.38 -5.47
CA LEU A 22 4.63 -11.71 -4.71
C LEU A 22 5.48 -12.68 -5.53
N ILE A 23 6.71 -12.31 -5.78
CA ILE A 23 7.68 -13.15 -6.51
C ILE A 23 8.20 -14.23 -5.55
N LYS A 24 8.10 -15.48 -5.97
CA LYS A 24 8.64 -16.64 -5.25
C LYS A 24 10.03 -17.00 -5.75
N SER A 25 10.76 -17.80 -4.98
CA SER A 25 12.12 -18.26 -5.30
C SER A 25 12.23 -19.06 -6.61
N ASP A 26 11.14 -19.70 -7.03
CA ASP A 26 11.01 -20.45 -8.30
C ASP A 26 10.58 -19.57 -9.49
N SER A 27 10.59 -18.24 -9.33
CA SER A 27 10.12 -17.27 -10.33
C SER A 27 8.63 -17.35 -10.66
N THR A 28 7.83 -18.04 -9.86
CA THR A 28 6.37 -17.95 -9.89
C THR A 28 5.88 -16.78 -9.07
N ILE A 29 4.60 -16.44 -9.21
CA ILE A 29 3.98 -15.36 -8.42
C ILE A 29 2.77 -15.86 -7.66
N VAL A 30 2.50 -15.22 -6.51
CA VAL A 30 1.24 -15.30 -5.78
C VAL A 30 0.58 -13.93 -5.83
N LEU A 31 -0.59 -13.84 -6.45
CA LEU A 31 -1.31 -12.56 -6.55
C LEU A 31 -1.73 -12.08 -5.17
N LEU A 32 -1.44 -10.82 -4.88
CA LEU A 32 -1.91 -10.14 -3.69
C LEU A 32 -3.38 -9.77 -3.85
N LYS A 33 -4.12 -9.84 -2.76
CA LYS A 33 -5.51 -9.44 -2.74
C LYS A 33 -5.67 -7.93 -2.77
N ARG A 34 -6.55 -7.45 -3.64
CA ARG A 34 -7.05 -6.08 -3.62
C ARG A 34 -8.31 -6.02 -2.76
N GLU A 35 -8.37 -5.08 -1.85
CA GLU A 35 -9.46 -4.90 -0.90
C GLU A 35 -10.10 -3.51 -1.09
N ASN A 36 -11.42 -3.46 -0.95
CA ASN A 36 -12.17 -2.20 -0.95
C ASN A 36 -12.13 -1.58 0.44
N SER A 37 -11.68 -0.34 0.52
CA SER A 37 -11.69 0.40 1.77
C SER A 37 -13.03 1.12 2.00
N GLY A 38 -13.40 1.29 3.27
CA GLY A 38 -14.45 2.21 3.68
C GLY A 38 -13.85 3.56 4.08
N MET A 39 -14.46 4.67 3.65
CA MET A 39 -14.11 6.00 4.15
C MET A 39 -14.85 6.29 5.44
N GLY A 40 -14.18 6.97 6.38
CA GLY A 40 -14.75 7.41 7.63
C GLY A 40 -14.10 8.70 8.12
N ALA A 41 -14.80 9.39 9.00
CA ALA A 41 -14.27 10.53 9.73
C ALA A 41 -14.33 10.22 11.23
N LYS A 42 -13.26 10.51 11.96
CA LYS A 42 -13.21 10.33 13.40
C LYS A 42 -13.05 11.69 14.07
N SER A 43 -14.07 12.13 14.77
CA SER A 43 -13.99 13.31 15.65
C SER A 43 -13.32 12.91 16.96
N SER A 44 -12.39 13.73 17.44
CA SER A 44 -11.81 13.54 18.76
C SER A 44 -12.83 13.95 19.84
N PRO A 45 -13.08 13.14 20.86
CA PRO A 45 -13.98 13.52 21.96
C PRO A 45 -13.49 14.72 22.77
N THR A 46 -12.20 15.05 22.71
CA THR A 46 -11.61 16.24 23.32
C THR A 46 -11.89 17.53 22.53
N ALA A 47 -12.62 17.44 21.43
CA ALA A 47 -13.02 18.58 20.61
C ALA A 47 -14.18 19.39 21.22
N TYR A 48 -14.78 18.95 22.30
CA TYR A 48 -15.80 19.69 23.06
C TYR A 48 -15.17 20.44 24.23
N ILE A 49 -14.40 21.49 23.93
CA ILE A 49 -14.12 22.53 24.92
C ILE A 49 -14.99 23.71 24.51
N PRO A 50 -16.04 24.06 25.27
CA PRO A 50 -16.80 25.25 25.02
C PRO A 50 -15.98 26.45 25.49
N VAL A 51 -15.09 26.96 24.66
CA VAL A 51 -14.55 28.28 24.80
C VAL A 51 -15.43 29.19 23.98
N VAL A 52 -16.26 29.93 24.67
CA VAL A 52 -17.09 31.05 24.21
C VAL A 52 -17.04 31.26 22.68
N GLY A 53 -17.97 30.62 21.95
CA GLY A 53 -18.28 30.97 20.58
C GLY A 53 -17.57 30.23 19.43
N THR A 54 -16.64 29.34 19.66
CA THR A 54 -15.94 28.60 18.57
C THR A 54 -15.79 27.13 18.87
N PHE A 55 -16.43 26.27 18.07
CA PHE A 55 -16.26 24.81 18.14
C PHE A 55 -14.97 24.41 17.42
N LEU A 56 -13.96 24.01 18.16
CA LEU A 56 -12.71 23.46 17.63
C LEU A 56 -12.83 21.94 17.49
N SER A 57 -13.48 21.44 16.45
CA SER A 57 -13.47 20.02 16.17
C SER A 57 -12.34 19.68 15.17
N LYS A 58 -11.35 18.90 15.62
CA LYS A 58 -10.40 18.24 14.70
C LYS A 58 -11.00 16.93 14.25
N THR A 59 -11.37 16.87 12.99
CA THR A 59 -11.85 15.65 12.36
C THR A 59 -10.72 15.02 11.55
N LYS A 60 -10.46 13.74 11.80
CA LYS A 60 -9.47 12.98 11.02
C LYS A 60 -10.17 12.19 9.94
N SER A 61 -9.81 12.42 8.69
CA SER A 61 -10.20 11.54 7.60
C SER A 61 -9.39 10.26 7.66
N MET A 62 -10.07 9.13 7.51
CA MET A 62 -9.43 7.82 7.59
C MET A 62 -10.09 6.85 6.64
N ILE A 63 -9.31 5.95 6.13
CA ILE A 63 -9.80 4.76 5.42
C ILE A 63 -9.69 3.55 6.34
N SER A 64 -10.59 2.59 6.18
CA SER A 64 -10.61 1.36 6.95
C SER A 64 -10.82 0.16 6.06
N LEU A 65 -10.10 -0.91 6.37
CA LEU A 65 -10.20 -2.23 5.74
C LEU A 65 -10.70 -3.23 6.78
N LYS A 66 -11.52 -4.19 6.36
CA LYS A 66 -12.02 -5.24 7.23
C LYS A 66 -10.89 -6.22 7.60
N GLY A 67 -10.99 -6.82 8.78
CA GLY A 67 -10.01 -7.79 9.27
C GLY A 67 -8.76 -7.13 9.86
N ALA A 68 -8.15 -7.80 10.82
CA ALA A 68 -6.94 -7.34 11.50
C ALA A 68 -5.66 -7.70 10.72
N THR A 69 -5.75 -8.60 9.75
CA THR A 69 -4.61 -9.14 9.00
C THR A 69 -4.98 -9.27 7.53
N SER A 70 -4.04 -9.02 6.64
CA SER A 70 -4.18 -9.25 5.21
C SER A 70 -4.20 -10.76 4.91
N GLU A 71 -4.83 -11.17 3.82
CA GLU A 71 -4.85 -12.58 3.42
C GLU A 71 -3.46 -13.07 2.96
N THR A 72 -2.69 -12.21 2.32
CA THR A 72 -1.32 -12.53 1.94
C THR A 72 -0.37 -12.23 3.08
N VAL A 73 0.32 -13.25 3.58
CA VAL A 73 1.32 -13.13 4.63
C VAL A 73 2.69 -13.47 4.05
N ILE A 74 3.66 -12.58 4.27
CA ILE A 74 5.04 -12.69 3.82
C ILE A 74 5.91 -12.90 5.06
N SER A 75 6.69 -13.97 5.08
CA SER A 75 7.55 -14.33 6.22
C SER A 75 8.94 -13.72 6.13
N GLU A 76 9.39 -13.42 4.92
CA GLU A 76 10.69 -12.82 4.69
C GLU A 76 10.59 -11.28 4.75
N PRO A 77 11.48 -10.60 5.50
CA PRO A 77 11.48 -9.14 5.57
C PRO A 77 12.01 -8.47 4.29
N THR A 78 12.74 -9.24 3.46
CA THR A 78 13.29 -8.80 2.16
C THR A 78 12.66 -9.62 1.05
N PHE A 79 11.91 -8.98 0.19
CA PHE A 79 11.17 -9.63 -0.89
C PHE A 79 10.90 -8.66 -2.04
N SER A 80 10.40 -9.19 -3.15
CA SER A 80 10.01 -8.37 -4.30
C SER A 80 8.60 -8.71 -4.76
N LEU A 81 7.93 -7.69 -5.26
CA LEU A 81 6.63 -7.78 -5.91
C LEU A 81 6.78 -7.44 -7.39
N VAL A 82 5.90 -7.98 -8.22
CA VAL A 82 5.76 -7.59 -9.62
C VAL A 82 4.40 -6.92 -9.82
N LEU A 83 4.42 -5.70 -10.37
CA LEU A 83 3.23 -4.95 -10.74
C LEU A 83 3.06 -4.97 -12.26
N LYS A 84 1.87 -5.31 -12.74
CA LYS A 84 1.48 -5.18 -14.15
C LYS A 84 0.95 -3.78 -14.43
N GLY A 85 1.61 -3.05 -15.31
CA GLY A 85 1.15 -1.77 -15.87
C GLY A 85 0.56 -1.93 -17.28
N GLU A 86 0.05 -0.87 -17.85
CA GLU A 86 -0.24 -0.77 -19.29
C GLU A 86 1.05 -0.76 -20.11
N ASN A 87 2.05 -0.09 -19.58
CA ASN A 87 3.43 -0.02 -20.02
C ASN A 87 4.30 0.32 -18.80
N ASN A 88 5.60 0.40 -18.96
CA ASN A 88 6.50 0.79 -17.86
C ASN A 88 7.33 2.04 -18.19
N ASN A 89 6.74 2.99 -18.87
CA ASN A 89 7.39 4.26 -19.23
C ASN A 89 7.23 5.36 -18.18
N GLN A 90 6.30 5.19 -17.23
CA GLN A 90 6.06 6.13 -16.14
C GLN A 90 7.01 5.88 -14.99
N ASP A 91 7.43 6.95 -14.29
CA ASP A 91 8.17 6.81 -13.04
C ASP A 91 7.29 6.13 -11.97
N PRO A 92 7.68 4.97 -11.43
CA PRO A 92 6.87 4.25 -10.44
C PRO A 92 6.59 5.06 -9.18
N THR A 93 7.49 5.96 -8.78
CA THR A 93 7.30 6.80 -7.59
C THR A 93 6.18 7.82 -7.75
N SER A 94 5.79 8.13 -8.98
CA SER A 94 4.72 9.09 -9.27
C SER A 94 3.30 8.52 -9.10
N PHE A 95 3.14 7.19 -9.07
CA PHE A 95 1.82 6.57 -9.00
C PHE A 95 1.71 5.40 -8.03
N ILE A 96 2.81 4.83 -7.55
CA ILE A 96 2.81 3.78 -6.51
C ILE A 96 2.98 4.44 -5.15
N CYS A 97 2.04 4.19 -4.25
CA CYS A 97 2.13 4.63 -2.85
C CYS A 97 2.07 3.40 -1.94
N VAL A 98 3.12 3.17 -1.15
CA VAL A 98 3.19 2.09 -0.17
C VAL A 98 3.15 2.68 1.22
N PHE A 99 2.30 2.14 2.09
CA PHE A 99 2.08 2.68 3.43
C PHE A 99 1.78 1.58 4.46
N THR A 100 1.97 1.91 5.72
CA THR A 100 1.59 1.05 6.86
C THR A 100 0.13 1.25 7.22
N LEU A 101 -0.51 0.17 7.66
CA LEU A 101 -1.87 0.16 8.17
C LEU A 101 -1.87 -0.09 9.69
N ASN A 102 -2.59 0.74 10.44
CA ASN A 102 -2.72 0.57 11.88
C ASN A 102 -3.80 -0.46 12.20
N VAL A 103 -3.44 -1.52 12.92
CA VAL A 103 -4.39 -2.54 13.35
C VAL A 103 -5.17 -2.06 14.57
N LYS A 104 -6.51 -2.08 14.47
CA LYS A 104 -7.41 -1.77 15.58
C LYS A 104 -8.54 -2.79 15.67
N LYS A 105 -8.50 -3.64 16.71
CA LYS A 105 -9.48 -4.70 16.92
C LYS A 105 -9.59 -5.61 15.68
N LYS A 106 -10.70 -5.49 14.95
CA LYS A 106 -11.02 -6.32 13.77
C LYS A 106 -10.90 -5.56 12.44
N LYS A 107 -10.09 -4.49 12.38
CA LYS A 107 -9.89 -3.68 11.17
C LYS A 107 -8.49 -3.10 11.10
N ARG A 108 -8.07 -2.73 9.90
CA ARG A 108 -6.85 -1.99 9.60
C ARG A 108 -7.23 -0.59 9.15
N GLU A 109 -6.53 0.42 9.63
CA GLU A 109 -6.86 1.83 9.38
C GLU A 109 -5.64 2.61 8.89
N LEU A 110 -5.87 3.54 7.96
CA LEU A 110 -4.91 4.57 7.57
C LEU A 110 -5.53 5.95 7.82
N VAL A 111 -4.85 6.80 8.58
CA VAL A 111 -5.24 8.21 8.74
C VAL A 111 -4.72 8.99 7.55
N THR A 112 -5.61 9.57 6.75
CA THR A 112 -5.27 10.26 5.50
C THR A 112 -5.15 11.78 5.66
N GLY A 113 -5.61 12.38 6.75
CA GLY A 113 -5.46 13.81 7.02
C GLY A 113 -6.24 14.30 8.23
N ASP A 114 -5.94 15.53 8.63
CA ASP A 114 -6.64 16.27 9.67
C ASP A 114 -7.50 17.35 8.99
N VAL A 115 -8.80 17.38 9.27
CA VAL A 115 -9.71 18.45 8.86
C VAL A 115 -9.93 19.35 10.07
N SER A 116 -9.55 20.61 9.98
CA SER A 116 -9.84 21.63 10.98
C SER A 116 -10.83 22.67 10.42
N LEU A 117 -11.89 22.93 11.13
CA LEU A 117 -12.90 23.93 10.75
C LEU A 117 -12.34 25.37 10.73
N LEU A 118 -11.25 25.65 11.44
CA LEU A 118 -10.63 26.97 11.52
C LEU A 118 -9.58 27.24 10.45
N SER A 119 -8.93 26.22 9.92
CA SER A 119 -7.79 26.35 8.98
C SER A 119 -8.10 25.91 7.57
N GLY A 120 -9.36 25.59 7.27
CA GLY A 120 -9.71 24.94 6.00
C GLY A 120 -9.19 23.49 5.92
N MET A 121 -9.36 22.89 4.78
CA MET A 121 -8.95 21.51 4.54
C MET A 121 -7.42 21.46 4.30
N ASN A 122 -6.64 21.35 5.36
CA ASN A 122 -5.24 20.97 5.24
C ASN A 122 -5.16 19.44 5.08
N ILE A 123 -5.10 18.97 3.86
CA ILE A 123 -4.79 17.58 3.55
C ILE A 123 -3.29 17.40 3.78
N ASN A 124 -2.88 17.38 5.04
CA ASN A 124 -1.56 16.91 5.42
C ASN A 124 -1.65 15.38 5.44
N THR A 125 -1.50 14.78 4.28
CA THR A 125 -1.38 13.33 4.12
C THR A 125 -0.08 12.88 4.79
N LYS A 126 -0.10 12.69 6.10
CA LYS A 126 0.92 11.90 6.80
C LYS A 126 0.66 10.42 6.50
N ILE A 127 0.78 10.06 5.24
CA ILE A 127 0.92 8.67 4.85
C ILE A 127 2.31 8.28 5.35
N ASN A 128 2.39 7.33 6.26
CA ASN A 128 3.65 6.76 6.69
C ASN A 128 4.23 6.03 5.47
N ASN A 129 5.09 6.72 4.73
CA ASN A 129 5.74 6.16 3.57
C ASN A 129 6.70 5.06 4.00
N VAL A 130 6.60 3.94 3.32
CA VAL A 130 7.51 2.81 3.45
C VAL A 130 8.61 2.98 2.41
N GLU A 131 9.85 2.68 2.76
CA GLU A 131 10.96 2.68 1.81
C GLU A 131 10.88 1.47 0.88
N TRP A 132 11.00 1.71 -0.41
CA TRP A 132 10.98 0.70 -1.45
C TRP A 132 11.72 1.21 -2.69
N GLU A 133 12.18 0.29 -3.49
CA GLU A 133 12.81 0.57 -4.79
C GLU A 133 11.98 -0.08 -5.89
N ALA A 134 11.95 0.51 -7.08
CA ALA A 134 11.35 -0.14 -8.23
C ALA A 134 12.18 0.06 -9.51
N HIS A 135 12.11 -0.93 -10.38
CA HIS A 135 12.71 -0.89 -11.70
C HIS A 135 11.79 -1.53 -12.74
N ARG A 136 12.04 -1.20 -14.00
CA ARG A 136 11.29 -1.74 -15.13
C ARG A 136 11.58 -3.22 -15.31
N TYR A 137 10.55 -3.98 -15.67
CA TYR A 137 10.68 -5.38 -16.04
C TYR A 137 9.84 -5.70 -17.27
N GLY A 138 10.47 -6.33 -18.27
CA GLY A 138 9.80 -6.61 -19.54
C GLY A 138 9.29 -5.35 -20.23
N LYS A 139 8.12 -5.44 -20.85
CA LYS A 139 7.52 -4.34 -21.62
C LYS A 139 6.59 -3.45 -20.79
N ASP A 140 5.99 -4.01 -19.75
CA ASP A 140 4.82 -3.45 -19.08
C ASP A 140 4.75 -3.74 -17.57
N CYS A 141 5.85 -4.22 -16.97
CA CYS A 141 5.87 -4.53 -15.55
C CYS A 141 6.91 -3.69 -14.80
N TYR A 142 6.71 -3.59 -13.49
CA TYR A 142 7.68 -3.05 -12.54
C TYR A 142 7.97 -4.11 -11.48
N ILE A 143 9.22 -4.26 -11.10
CA ILE A 143 9.63 -5.00 -9.90
C ILE A 143 9.74 -3.99 -8.77
N ILE A 144 9.01 -4.21 -7.67
CA ILE A 144 9.04 -3.40 -6.46
C ILE A 144 9.76 -4.23 -5.39
N SER A 145 10.85 -3.71 -4.86
CA SER A 145 11.71 -4.42 -3.90
C SER A 145 11.65 -3.75 -2.53
N PHE A 146 11.58 -4.58 -1.51
CA PHE A 146 11.60 -4.19 -0.10
C PHE A 146 12.81 -4.84 0.58
N LYS A 147 13.46 -4.06 1.45
CA LYS A 147 14.60 -4.52 2.25
C LYS A 147 14.28 -4.31 3.73
N ASP A 148 14.44 -5.35 4.53
CA ASP A 148 14.31 -5.32 5.99
C ASP A 148 13.00 -4.69 6.49
N LEU A 149 11.89 -5.01 5.78
CA LEU A 149 10.57 -4.49 6.12
C LEU A 149 10.11 -5.05 7.47
N LYS A 150 9.73 -4.16 8.37
CA LYS A 150 9.31 -4.55 9.73
C LYS A 150 8.01 -5.35 9.72
N PRO A 151 7.79 -6.24 10.70
CA PRO A 151 6.50 -6.89 10.87
C PRO A 151 5.36 -5.87 10.98
N GLY A 152 4.28 -6.12 10.26
CA GLY A 152 3.13 -5.20 10.22
C GLY A 152 2.17 -5.45 9.06
N GLU A 153 1.16 -4.61 8.99
CA GLU A 153 0.17 -4.60 7.91
C GLU A 153 0.46 -3.46 6.93
N TYR A 154 0.41 -3.76 5.65
CA TYR A 154 0.81 -2.84 4.58
C TYR A 154 -0.25 -2.74 3.49
N GLY A 155 -0.30 -1.57 2.87
CA GLY A 155 -1.16 -1.30 1.72
C GLY A 155 -0.38 -0.67 0.57
N ILE A 156 -0.80 -0.98 -0.64
CA ILE A 156 -0.32 -0.36 -1.89
C ILE A 156 -1.52 0.24 -2.61
N ALA A 157 -1.47 1.53 -2.85
CA ALA A 157 -2.42 2.27 -3.68
C ALA A 157 -1.74 2.67 -5.00
N LEU A 158 -2.48 2.58 -6.09
CA LEU A 158 -2.03 2.95 -7.42
C LEU A 158 -2.79 4.17 -7.90
N GLY A 159 -2.09 5.15 -8.47
CA GLY A 159 -2.70 6.37 -9.00
C GLY A 159 -3.45 7.22 -7.98
N GLY A 160 -3.17 7.04 -6.68
CA GLY A 160 -3.88 7.73 -5.60
C GLY A 160 -5.26 7.13 -5.25
N ASP A 161 -5.63 5.99 -5.84
CA ASP A 161 -6.87 5.28 -5.50
C ASP A 161 -6.76 4.62 -4.11
N LEU A 162 -7.33 5.29 -3.11
CA LEU A 162 -7.40 4.78 -1.74
C LEU A 162 -8.67 3.92 -1.47
N TYR A 163 -9.55 3.76 -2.46
CA TYR A 163 -10.71 2.87 -2.32
C TYR A 163 -10.35 1.42 -2.61
N ASN A 164 -9.42 1.18 -3.53
CA ASN A 164 -8.98 -0.15 -3.94
C ASN A 164 -7.51 -0.34 -3.58
N ILE A 165 -7.25 -0.95 -2.45
CA ILE A 165 -5.90 -1.12 -1.90
C ILE A 165 -5.48 -2.57 -2.01
N THR A 166 -4.31 -2.82 -2.57
CA THR A 166 -3.66 -4.13 -2.49
C THR A 166 -2.96 -4.26 -1.15
N THR A 167 -3.18 -5.35 -0.43
CA THR A 167 -2.69 -5.51 0.95
C THR A 167 -1.82 -6.74 1.16
N PHE A 168 -0.90 -6.65 2.12
CA PHE A 168 -0.09 -7.76 2.61
C PHE A 168 0.33 -7.55 4.06
N SER A 169 0.63 -8.64 4.75
CA SER A 169 1.23 -8.66 6.09
C SER A 169 2.68 -9.12 6.01
N VAL A 170 3.55 -8.57 6.84
CA VAL A 170 4.91 -9.08 7.11
C VAL A 170 4.96 -9.61 8.54
N LYS A 171 5.55 -10.79 8.75
CA LYS A 171 5.69 -11.45 10.06
C LYS A 171 7.13 -11.64 10.47
#